data_502e6d2642112f931219ab8ab0774641
#
_entry.id   502e6d2642112f931219ab8ab0774641
#
_cell.length_a   1.000
_cell.length_b   1.000
_cell.length_c   1.000
_cell.angle_alpha   90.00
_cell.angle_beta   90.00
_cell.angle_gamma   90.00
#
_symmetry.space_group_name_H-M   'P 1'
#
loop_
_entity.id
_entity.type
_entity.pdbx_description
1 polymer ?
#
loop_
_entity_poly.entity_id
_entity_poly.type
_entity_poly.pdbx_seq_one_letter_code
_entity_poly.pdbx_strand_id
1 'polypeptide(L)'
;MLSPRKAVRTLPSYHPPLAGRHGLRLDFNENTAGCSPRVLERLRHLEPEQLASYPEREPVEAKVAAMLGVAAPELLLTNGVDEAIHLLCETYLEPGEEGVIVVPTYSMYRIYMMAAGAQVISVPAGQDSIFPGDNVCAHISPRTRLIAIANPNNPTGSVAPPKDLRRIARSAPDAAVLVDEAYFEFYGQSMLAEREQFPNLFVARTFSKAYGLAGLRIGVLIGDANQMRAVRHVSSPYNVNAVALACLPEALGDQAYIEQYVNEVRESRVRLEQVLAANRIQFWPSEANFVLARVGAASSFVEQMRRRGILVRDRSSDHGCEGCVRITLGPRVHADRLLAALQETLDELGIAQGAPRR
;
A
#
# COMPACT_ATOMS: atom_id res chain seq x y z
N MET A 1 0.71 38.38 9.36
CA MET A 1 0.99 37.02 9.87
C MET A 1 1.04 36.08 8.65
N LEU A 2 2.08 35.25 8.52
CA LEU A 2 2.19 34.30 7.41
C LEU A 2 1.03 33.28 7.48
N SER A 3 0.36 33.02 6.34
CA SER A 3 -0.75 32.08 6.25
C SER A 3 -0.45 30.99 5.20
N PRO A 4 -0.63 29.69 5.52
CA PRO A 4 -0.50 28.62 4.54
C PRO A 4 -1.53 28.75 3.39
N ARG A 5 -1.27 28.06 2.27
CA ARG A 5 -2.25 27.93 1.17
C ARG A 5 -3.59 27.47 1.69
N LYS A 6 -4.71 27.91 1.07
CA LYS A 6 -6.07 27.53 1.45
C LYS A 6 -6.22 26.00 1.53
N ALA A 7 -5.73 25.28 0.53
CA ALA A 7 -5.76 23.82 0.47
C ALA A 7 -5.08 23.15 1.68
N VAL A 8 -3.97 23.71 2.17
CA VAL A 8 -3.20 23.15 3.31
C VAL A 8 -3.89 23.45 4.65
N ARG A 9 -4.57 24.58 4.79
CA ARG A 9 -5.25 24.95 6.06
C ARG A 9 -6.39 24.02 6.46
N THR A 10 -6.97 23.33 5.49
CA THR A 10 -8.13 22.44 5.70
C THR A 10 -7.74 20.96 5.74
N LEU A 11 -6.44 20.63 5.58
CA LEU A 11 -5.98 19.27 5.61
C LEU A 11 -6.08 18.67 7.01
N PRO A 12 -6.64 17.45 7.15
CA PRO A 12 -6.56 16.72 8.40
C PRO A 12 -5.11 16.33 8.68
N SER A 13 -4.68 16.48 9.93
CA SER A 13 -3.37 15.98 10.35
C SER A 13 -3.41 14.44 10.46
N TYR A 14 -2.56 13.76 9.71
CA TYR A 14 -2.41 12.30 9.80
C TYR A 14 -1.22 11.95 10.70
N HIS A 15 -1.50 11.28 11.81
CA HIS A 15 -0.50 10.83 12.75
C HIS A 15 -0.59 9.30 12.91
N PRO A 16 0.33 8.54 12.29
CA PRO A 16 0.39 7.10 12.55
C PRO A 16 0.82 6.85 14.00
N PRO A 17 0.20 5.90 14.73
CA PRO A 17 0.57 5.60 16.11
C PRO A 17 1.88 4.80 16.16
N LEU A 18 3.01 5.49 16.07
CA LEU A 18 4.33 4.87 16.07
C LEU A 18 4.93 4.69 17.47
N ALA A 19 4.36 5.34 18.50
CA ALA A 19 4.86 5.25 19.86
C ALA A 19 4.44 3.93 20.54
N GLY A 20 5.32 3.37 21.39
CA GLY A 20 5.01 2.22 22.25
C GLY A 20 4.76 0.92 21.48
N ARG A 21 5.37 0.72 20.31
CA ARG A 21 5.19 -0.49 19.47
C ARG A 21 6.12 -1.62 19.93
N HIS A 22 5.92 -2.11 21.18
CA HIS A 22 6.63 -3.27 21.70
C HIS A 22 5.83 -4.54 21.43
N GLY A 23 6.50 -5.63 21.05
CA GLY A 23 5.88 -6.91 20.72
C GLY A 23 5.87 -7.25 19.23
N LEU A 24 5.04 -8.19 18.83
CA LEU A 24 4.87 -8.59 17.43
C LEU A 24 4.01 -7.57 16.69
N ARG A 25 4.61 -6.88 15.73
CA ARG A 25 3.99 -5.77 14.99
C ARG A 25 3.22 -6.27 13.77
N LEU A 26 1.89 -6.40 13.93
CA LEU A 26 0.96 -6.79 12.89
C LEU A 26 -0.03 -5.66 12.55
N ASP A 27 0.42 -4.41 12.63
CA ASP A 27 -0.39 -3.19 12.52
C ASP A 27 -0.11 -2.32 11.28
N PHE A 28 1.08 -2.43 10.65
CA PHE A 28 1.50 -1.58 9.52
C PHE A 28 1.82 -2.34 8.22
N ASN A 29 1.43 -3.61 8.13
CA ASN A 29 1.69 -4.45 6.96
C ASN A 29 3.20 -4.54 6.62
N GLU A 30 4.04 -4.51 7.67
CA GLU A 30 5.48 -4.69 7.56
C GLU A 30 5.80 -6.17 7.33
N ASN A 31 6.97 -6.45 6.73
CA ASN A 31 7.52 -7.81 6.72
C ASN A 31 8.06 -8.11 8.11
N THR A 32 7.41 -9.02 8.83
CA THR A 32 7.77 -9.34 10.21
C THR A 32 8.96 -10.30 10.35
N ALA A 33 9.38 -10.94 9.24
CA ALA A 33 10.62 -11.70 9.18
C ALA A 33 11.86 -10.81 8.99
N GLY A 34 11.65 -9.58 8.45
CA GLY A 34 12.71 -8.64 8.11
C GLY A 34 13.09 -8.69 6.63
N CYS A 35 14.22 -8.10 6.27
CA CYS A 35 14.77 -8.14 4.92
C CYS A 35 15.69 -9.36 4.72
N SER A 36 16.04 -9.64 3.44
CA SER A 36 17.02 -10.67 3.10
C SER A 36 18.34 -10.48 3.84
N PRO A 37 19.00 -11.57 4.29
CA PRO A 37 20.33 -11.52 4.89
C PRO A 37 21.38 -10.81 4.02
N ARG A 38 21.25 -10.87 2.67
CA ARG A 38 22.14 -10.15 1.74
C ARG A 38 22.08 -8.63 1.93
N VAL A 39 20.90 -8.10 2.24
CA VAL A 39 20.72 -6.67 2.56
C VAL A 39 21.49 -6.30 3.83
N LEU A 40 21.40 -7.13 4.88
CA LEU A 40 22.13 -6.89 6.13
C LEU A 40 23.64 -6.97 5.92
N GLU A 41 24.10 -7.87 5.09
CA GLU A 41 25.52 -7.98 4.74
C GLU A 41 25.98 -6.76 3.95
N ARG A 42 25.20 -6.28 3.00
CA ARG A 42 25.51 -5.04 2.26
C ARG A 42 25.60 -3.83 3.18
N LEU A 43 24.72 -3.73 4.17
CA LEU A 43 24.74 -2.64 5.15
C LEU A 43 26.02 -2.62 6.00
N ARG A 44 26.59 -3.79 6.32
CA ARG A 44 27.86 -3.88 7.05
C ARG A 44 29.07 -3.42 6.24
N HIS A 45 28.96 -3.45 4.91
CA HIS A 45 30.02 -3.11 3.97
C HIS A 45 29.76 -1.79 3.22
N LEU A 46 29.01 -0.86 3.83
CA LEU A 46 28.88 0.49 3.33
C LEU A 46 30.13 1.28 3.65
N GLU A 47 30.74 1.84 2.61
CA GLU A 47 31.91 2.71 2.74
C GLU A 47 31.49 4.16 3.09
N PRO A 48 32.32 4.93 3.82
CA PRO A 48 32.02 6.31 4.18
C PRO A 48 31.66 7.20 2.99
N GLU A 49 32.37 7.02 1.85
CA GLU A 49 32.12 7.78 0.63
C GLU A 49 30.70 7.58 0.09
N GLN A 50 30.15 6.36 0.21
CA GLN A 50 28.78 6.07 -0.26
C GLN A 50 27.71 6.84 0.54
N LEU A 51 28.02 7.23 1.78
CA LEU A 51 27.14 8.04 2.62
C LEU A 51 27.39 9.55 2.46
N ALA A 52 28.62 9.94 2.14
CA ALA A 52 29.03 11.33 2.04
C ALA A 52 28.77 11.95 0.65
N SER A 53 28.59 11.11 -0.38
CA SER A 53 28.38 11.55 -1.75
C SER A 53 26.92 11.45 -2.18
N TYR A 54 26.49 12.32 -3.09
CA TYR A 54 25.19 12.18 -3.75
C TYR A 54 25.17 10.90 -4.60
N PRO A 55 24.19 10.02 -4.40
CA PRO A 55 24.17 8.75 -5.11
C PRO A 55 23.64 8.89 -6.54
N GLU A 56 24.18 8.08 -7.46
CA GLU A 56 23.62 7.88 -8.79
C GLU A 56 22.47 6.89 -8.73
N ARG A 57 21.30 7.28 -9.19
CA ARG A 57 20.07 6.46 -9.19
C ARG A 57 19.97 5.58 -10.42
N GLU A 58 20.40 6.06 -11.56
CA GLU A 58 20.22 5.47 -12.88
C GLU A 58 20.73 4.02 -13.00
N PRO A 59 21.88 3.63 -12.42
CA PRO A 59 22.32 2.23 -12.47
C PRO A 59 21.38 1.27 -11.76
N VAL A 60 20.74 1.72 -10.67
CA VAL A 60 19.76 0.91 -9.92
C VAL A 60 18.41 0.90 -10.65
N GLU A 61 17.98 2.04 -11.22
CA GLU A 61 16.80 2.10 -12.10
C GLU A 61 16.90 1.12 -13.27
N ALA A 62 18.06 1.04 -13.93
CA ALA A 62 18.28 0.10 -15.02
C ALA A 62 18.13 -1.37 -14.59
N LYS A 63 18.62 -1.73 -13.39
CA LYS A 63 18.44 -3.08 -12.83
C LYS A 63 16.98 -3.40 -12.53
N VAL A 64 16.26 -2.45 -11.91
CA VAL A 64 14.83 -2.61 -11.61
C VAL A 64 14.03 -2.70 -12.90
N ALA A 65 14.33 -1.86 -13.89
CA ALA A 65 13.66 -1.86 -15.19
C ALA A 65 13.84 -3.22 -15.91
N ALA A 66 15.07 -3.74 -15.93
CA ALA A 66 15.36 -5.05 -16.51
C ALA A 66 14.58 -6.17 -15.81
N MET A 67 14.52 -6.17 -14.46
CA MET A 67 13.73 -7.14 -13.68
C MET A 67 12.23 -7.08 -13.98
N LEU A 68 11.70 -5.86 -14.18
CA LEU A 68 10.28 -5.64 -14.45
C LEU A 68 9.92 -5.77 -15.93
N GLY A 69 10.90 -5.96 -16.84
CA GLY A 69 10.68 -6.04 -18.28
C GLY A 69 10.20 -4.73 -18.90
N VAL A 70 10.67 -3.59 -18.39
CA VAL A 70 10.34 -2.25 -18.88
C VAL A 70 11.60 -1.50 -19.32
N ALA A 71 11.46 -0.45 -20.13
CA ALA A 71 12.58 0.39 -20.51
C ALA A 71 12.93 1.39 -19.37
N ALA A 72 14.19 1.73 -19.22
CA ALA A 72 14.63 2.66 -18.17
C ALA A 72 13.92 4.03 -18.19
N PRO A 73 13.56 4.64 -19.35
CA PRO A 73 12.78 5.89 -19.37
C PRO A 73 11.34 5.73 -18.83
N GLU A 74 10.79 4.52 -18.81
CA GLU A 74 9.44 4.22 -18.30
C GLU A 74 9.37 4.07 -16.78
N LEU A 75 10.50 4.17 -16.08
CA LEU A 75 10.60 3.88 -14.64
C LEU A 75 11.27 5.02 -13.89
N LEU A 76 10.80 5.31 -12.69
CA LEU A 76 11.40 6.25 -11.74
C LEU A 76 11.43 5.61 -10.35
N LEU A 77 12.61 5.47 -9.75
CA LEU A 77 12.72 5.12 -8.34
C LEU A 77 12.24 6.28 -7.47
N THR A 78 11.46 5.98 -6.46
CA THR A 78 10.84 6.96 -5.58
C THR A 78 11.13 6.67 -4.10
N ASN A 79 11.03 7.67 -3.24
CA ASN A 79 11.15 7.54 -1.79
C ASN A 79 9.88 6.90 -1.19
N GLY A 80 9.65 5.63 -1.55
CA GLY A 80 8.41 4.90 -1.33
C GLY A 80 7.31 5.30 -2.31
N VAL A 81 6.20 4.57 -2.29
CA VAL A 81 5.01 4.89 -3.11
C VAL A 81 4.38 6.23 -2.71
N ASP A 82 4.59 6.69 -1.48
CA ASP A 82 4.12 8.01 -1.04
C ASP A 82 4.64 9.13 -1.94
N GLU A 83 5.93 9.10 -2.30
CA GLU A 83 6.46 10.07 -3.25
C GLU A 83 5.89 9.89 -4.65
N ALA A 84 5.69 8.65 -5.12
CA ALA A 84 5.06 8.40 -6.42
C ALA A 84 3.67 9.05 -6.52
N ILE A 85 2.84 8.90 -5.47
CA ILE A 85 1.53 9.54 -5.39
C ILE A 85 1.66 11.05 -5.40
N HIS A 86 2.58 11.59 -4.60
CA HIS A 86 2.82 13.04 -4.51
C HIS A 86 3.25 13.64 -5.85
N LEU A 87 4.21 13.00 -6.53
CA LEU A 87 4.68 13.42 -7.86
C LEU A 87 3.56 13.41 -8.90
N LEU A 88 2.67 12.40 -8.90
CA LEU A 88 1.52 12.38 -9.79
C LEU A 88 0.54 13.52 -9.48
N CYS A 89 0.32 13.82 -8.20
CA CYS A 89 -0.52 14.96 -7.82
C CYS A 89 0.09 16.30 -8.30
N GLU A 90 1.40 16.48 -8.16
CA GLU A 90 2.09 17.70 -8.60
C GLU A 90 2.17 17.81 -10.12
N THR A 91 2.19 16.68 -10.84
CA THR A 91 2.29 16.67 -12.30
C THR A 91 0.95 16.92 -12.97
N TYR A 92 -0.16 16.40 -12.41
CA TYR A 92 -1.44 16.33 -13.13
C TYR A 92 -2.61 17.07 -12.46
N LEU A 93 -2.45 17.63 -11.25
CA LEU A 93 -3.55 18.30 -10.56
C LEU A 93 -3.31 19.80 -10.40
N GLU A 94 -4.24 20.58 -10.94
CA GLU A 94 -4.37 22.00 -10.67
C GLU A 94 -5.46 22.26 -9.61
N PRO A 95 -5.41 23.41 -8.91
CA PRO A 95 -6.47 23.76 -7.95
C PRO A 95 -7.85 23.83 -8.61
N GLY A 96 -8.80 23.07 -8.03
CA GLY A 96 -10.20 22.98 -8.53
C GLY A 96 -10.45 21.83 -9.49
N GLU A 97 -9.43 21.10 -9.93
CA GLU A 97 -9.58 19.85 -10.67
C GLU A 97 -9.99 18.69 -9.73
N GLU A 98 -10.28 17.55 -10.29
CA GLU A 98 -10.83 16.41 -9.57
C GLU A 98 -9.86 15.23 -9.52
N GLY A 99 -9.72 14.67 -8.30
CA GLY A 99 -9.09 13.36 -8.08
C GLY A 99 -10.13 12.33 -7.64
N VAL A 100 -10.15 11.13 -8.23
CA VAL A 100 -11.09 10.06 -7.91
C VAL A 100 -10.39 8.96 -7.13
N ILE A 101 -10.99 8.51 -6.03
CA ILE A 101 -10.54 7.37 -5.23
C ILE A 101 -11.71 6.46 -4.88
N VAL A 102 -11.46 5.17 -4.70
CA VAL A 102 -12.43 4.21 -4.13
C VAL A 102 -12.21 4.12 -2.64
N VAL A 103 -13.28 4.24 -1.82
CA VAL A 103 -13.16 4.21 -0.35
C VAL A 103 -13.89 2.99 0.24
N PRO A 104 -13.38 2.39 1.33
CA PRO A 104 -12.17 2.76 2.08
C PRO A 104 -10.89 2.43 1.31
N THR A 105 -9.84 3.25 1.47
CA THR A 105 -8.53 3.00 0.85
C THR A 105 -7.39 3.69 1.61
N TYR A 106 -6.20 3.70 1.04
CA TYR A 106 -5.03 4.35 1.63
C TYR A 106 -5.22 5.87 1.69
N SER A 107 -5.15 6.43 2.90
CA SER A 107 -5.50 7.82 3.17
C SER A 107 -4.63 8.86 2.46
N MET A 108 -3.38 8.49 2.08
CA MET A 108 -2.46 9.43 1.45
C MET A 108 -2.89 9.86 0.05
N TYR A 109 -3.68 9.08 -0.68
CA TYR A 109 -4.26 9.54 -1.94
C TYR A 109 -5.08 10.81 -1.74
N ARG A 110 -6.03 10.77 -0.80
CA ARG A 110 -6.85 11.94 -0.45
C ARG A 110 -6.00 13.12 0.01
N ILE A 111 -5.03 12.86 0.90
CA ILE A 111 -4.21 13.92 1.52
C ILE A 111 -3.40 14.65 0.45
N TYR A 112 -2.71 13.94 -0.44
CA TYR A 112 -1.90 14.55 -1.49
C TYR A 112 -2.75 15.28 -2.54
N MET A 113 -3.88 14.69 -2.99
CA MET A 113 -4.82 15.35 -3.91
C MET A 113 -5.36 16.66 -3.31
N MET A 114 -5.80 16.62 -2.04
CA MET A 114 -6.27 17.84 -1.34
C MET A 114 -5.13 18.85 -1.16
N ALA A 115 -3.90 18.42 -0.88
CA ALA A 115 -2.75 19.29 -0.75
C ALA A 115 -2.41 20.01 -2.06
N ALA A 116 -2.60 19.35 -3.21
CA ALA A 116 -2.51 19.98 -4.54
C ALA A 116 -3.63 21.00 -4.79
N GLY A 117 -4.72 20.96 -4.02
CA GLY A 117 -5.88 21.85 -4.18
C GLY A 117 -7.03 21.22 -4.98
N ALA A 118 -6.93 19.92 -5.28
CA ALA A 118 -7.95 19.21 -6.03
C ALA A 118 -9.17 18.88 -5.15
N GLN A 119 -10.31 18.72 -5.79
CA GLN A 119 -11.53 18.18 -5.21
C GLN A 119 -11.45 16.64 -5.25
N VAL A 120 -11.57 15.99 -4.09
CA VAL A 120 -11.52 14.52 -4.03
C VAL A 120 -12.91 13.92 -4.11
N ILE A 121 -13.16 13.18 -5.19
CA ILE A 121 -14.36 12.40 -5.41
C ILE A 121 -14.14 11.01 -4.81
N SER A 122 -14.92 10.67 -3.78
CA SER A 122 -14.84 9.38 -3.10
C SER A 122 -15.97 8.48 -3.55
N VAL A 123 -15.62 7.40 -4.23
CA VAL A 123 -16.56 6.39 -4.70
C VAL A 123 -16.59 5.25 -3.67
N PRO A 124 -17.70 5.01 -2.96
CA PRO A 124 -17.79 3.89 -2.04
C PRO A 124 -17.61 2.56 -2.75
N ALA A 125 -16.84 1.64 -2.16
CA ALA A 125 -16.81 0.25 -2.59
C ALA A 125 -18.21 -0.36 -2.50
N GLY A 126 -18.48 -1.35 -3.35
CA GLY A 126 -19.72 -2.10 -3.31
C GLY A 126 -19.86 -2.95 -2.05
N GLN A 127 -20.98 -3.67 -1.95
CA GLN A 127 -21.20 -4.65 -0.91
C GLN A 127 -20.00 -5.62 -0.85
N ASP A 128 -19.61 -6.03 0.37
CA ASP A 128 -18.47 -6.92 0.61
C ASP A 128 -17.14 -6.43 0.00
N SER A 129 -16.97 -5.11 -0.11
CA SER A 129 -15.78 -4.45 -0.68
C SER A 129 -15.51 -4.80 -2.15
N ILE A 130 -16.55 -5.16 -2.90
CA ILE A 130 -16.45 -5.36 -4.35
C ILE A 130 -16.04 -4.05 -5.03
N PHE A 131 -15.07 -4.13 -5.95
CA PHE A 131 -14.59 -2.96 -6.68
C PHE A 131 -15.71 -2.34 -7.54
N PRO A 132 -16.04 -1.05 -7.38
CA PRO A 132 -17.22 -0.42 -8.00
C PRO A 132 -16.86 0.18 -9.38
N GLY A 133 -16.39 -0.62 -10.33
CA GLY A 133 -15.86 -0.16 -11.62
C GLY A 133 -16.84 0.71 -12.42
N ASP A 134 -18.15 0.38 -12.44
CA ASP A 134 -19.18 1.19 -13.10
C ASP A 134 -19.34 2.56 -12.45
N ASN A 135 -19.36 2.59 -11.11
CA ASN A 135 -19.49 3.83 -10.36
C ASN A 135 -18.25 4.72 -10.51
N VAL A 136 -17.04 4.14 -10.56
CA VAL A 136 -15.82 4.92 -10.86
C VAL A 136 -15.95 5.59 -12.22
N CYS A 137 -16.33 4.85 -13.27
CA CYS A 137 -16.53 5.42 -14.61
C CYS A 137 -17.62 6.51 -14.63
N ALA A 138 -18.71 6.34 -13.88
CA ALA A 138 -19.80 7.34 -13.81
C ALA A 138 -19.38 8.65 -13.11
N HIS A 139 -18.32 8.63 -12.30
CA HIS A 139 -17.80 9.82 -11.64
C HIS A 139 -16.64 10.51 -12.38
N ILE A 140 -16.25 10.00 -13.55
CA ILE A 140 -15.28 10.66 -14.41
C ILE A 140 -15.95 11.87 -15.07
N SER A 141 -15.34 13.03 -14.93
CA SER A 141 -15.78 14.29 -15.52
C SER A 141 -14.66 14.94 -16.35
N PRO A 142 -14.92 15.98 -17.14
CA PRO A 142 -13.87 16.75 -17.81
C PRO A 142 -12.84 17.38 -16.88
N ARG A 143 -13.12 17.47 -15.56
CA ARG A 143 -12.21 17.98 -14.54
C ARG A 143 -11.38 16.87 -13.87
N THR A 144 -11.68 15.61 -14.13
CA THR A 144 -10.93 14.49 -13.57
C THR A 144 -9.54 14.44 -14.19
N ARG A 145 -8.49 14.53 -13.35
CA ARG A 145 -7.10 14.52 -13.78
C ARG A 145 -6.26 13.41 -13.12
N LEU A 146 -6.75 12.84 -12.01
CA LEU A 146 -6.07 11.73 -11.36
C LEU A 146 -7.10 10.75 -10.80
N ILE A 147 -6.90 9.47 -11.09
CA ILE A 147 -7.67 8.36 -10.50
C ILE A 147 -6.66 7.46 -9.79
N ALA A 148 -6.80 7.24 -8.48
CA ALA A 148 -5.89 6.38 -7.74
C ALA A 148 -6.63 5.16 -7.19
N ILE A 149 -6.12 3.97 -7.53
CA ILE A 149 -6.71 2.66 -7.20
C ILE A 149 -5.62 1.78 -6.60
N ALA A 150 -5.75 1.43 -5.32
CA ALA A 150 -4.90 0.40 -4.70
C ALA A 150 -5.37 -0.99 -5.15
N ASN A 151 -4.45 -1.84 -5.59
CA ASN A 151 -4.76 -3.17 -6.09
C ASN A 151 -3.64 -4.19 -5.81
N PRO A 152 -3.76 -5.01 -4.76
CA PRO A 152 -4.83 -5.13 -3.74
C PRO A 152 -5.05 -3.88 -2.90
N ASN A 153 -6.31 -3.62 -2.52
CA ASN A 153 -6.69 -2.45 -1.75
C ASN A 153 -6.34 -2.58 -0.25
N ASN A 154 -5.97 -1.48 0.37
CA ASN A 154 -5.77 -1.37 1.82
C ASN A 154 -6.84 -0.41 2.38
N PRO A 155 -7.74 -0.85 3.32
CA PRO A 155 -7.54 -1.95 4.26
C PRO A 155 -8.25 -3.27 3.92
N THR A 156 -8.97 -3.39 2.82
CA THR A 156 -9.87 -4.52 2.55
C THR A 156 -9.18 -5.78 2.04
N GLY A 157 -8.03 -5.64 1.36
CA GLY A 157 -7.35 -6.73 0.65
C GLY A 157 -8.02 -7.13 -0.66
N SER A 158 -9.17 -6.53 -1.00
CA SER A 158 -9.90 -6.78 -2.24
C SER A 158 -9.14 -6.30 -3.48
N VAL A 159 -9.50 -6.83 -4.64
CA VAL A 159 -8.85 -6.53 -5.91
C VAL A 159 -9.82 -5.90 -6.91
N ALA A 160 -9.29 -5.01 -7.73
CA ALA A 160 -9.99 -4.47 -8.89
C ALA A 160 -9.77 -5.41 -10.09
N PRO A 161 -10.84 -5.88 -10.76
CA PRO A 161 -10.70 -6.71 -11.95
C PRO A 161 -9.93 -5.97 -13.06
N PRO A 162 -8.97 -6.60 -13.76
CA PRO A 162 -8.23 -5.95 -14.87
C PRO A 162 -9.13 -5.35 -15.96
N LYS A 163 -10.28 -5.98 -16.24
CA LYS A 163 -11.26 -5.46 -17.18
C LYS A 163 -11.80 -4.07 -16.80
N ASP A 164 -12.01 -3.85 -15.50
CA ASP A 164 -12.51 -2.58 -14.97
C ASP A 164 -11.42 -1.51 -14.98
N LEU A 165 -10.19 -1.89 -14.63
CA LEU A 165 -9.03 -0.99 -14.71
C LEU A 165 -8.78 -0.52 -16.15
N ARG A 166 -8.83 -1.42 -17.14
CA ARG A 166 -8.75 -1.07 -18.56
C ARG A 166 -9.87 -0.13 -19.01
N ARG A 167 -11.10 -0.39 -18.54
CA ARG A 167 -12.25 0.45 -18.86
C ARG A 167 -12.09 1.85 -18.29
N ILE A 168 -11.63 1.97 -17.05
CA ILE A 168 -11.37 3.27 -16.39
C ILE A 168 -10.28 4.04 -17.16
N ALA A 169 -9.16 3.40 -17.49
CA ALA A 169 -8.08 4.03 -18.25
C ALA A 169 -8.56 4.55 -19.62
N ARG A 170 -9.41 3.77 -20.31
CA ARG A 170 -10.01 4.16 -21.58
C ARG A 170 -11.02 5.31 -21.45
N SER A 171 -11.79 5.34 -20.36
CA SER A 171 -12.83 6.36 -20.12
C SER A 171 -12.27 7.69 -19.61
N ALA A 172 -11.02 7.73 -19.18
CA ALA A 172 -10.37 8.91 -18.65
C ALA A 172 -9.03 9.18 -19.38
N PRO A 173 -9.02 9.40 -20.71
CA PRO A 173 -7.78 9.55 -21.50
C PRO A 173 -6.95 10.77 -21.08
N ASP A 174 -7.59 11.80 -20.51
CA ASP A 174 -6.98 13.03 -20.04
C ASP A 174 -6.64 13.03 -18.53
N ALA A 175 -6.81 11.89 -17.84
CA ALA A 175 -6.47 11.72 -16.44
C ALA A 175 -5.38 10.66 -16.25
N ALA A 176 -4.45 10.91 -15.35
CA ALA A 176 -3.52 9.89 -14.90
C ALA A 176 -4.29 8.83 -14.10
N VAL A 177 -4.13 7.55 -14.43
CA VAL A 177 -4.73 6.42 -13.73
C VAL A 177 -3.63 5.65 -13.01
N LEU A 178 -3.51 5.85 -11.70
CA LEU A 178 -2.57 5.13 -10.86
C LEU A 178 -3.19 3.81 -10.38
N VAL A 179 -2.56 2.70 -10.72
CA VAL A 179 -2.77 1.40 -10.07
C VAL A 179 -1.63 1.15 -9.10
N ASP A 180 -1.92 1.28 -7.82
CA ASP A 180 -0.94 1.06 -6.75
C ASP A 180 -0.90 -0.43 -6.40
N GLU A 181 0.17 -1.09 -6.85
CA GLU A 181 0.44 -2.52 -6.68
C GLU A 181 1.37 -2.78 -5.48
N ALA A 182 1.23 -2.03 -4.38
CA ALA A 182 2.07 -2.18 -3.19
C ALA A 182 2.04 -3.59 -2.57
N TYR A 183 1.09 -4.42 -2.93
CA TYR A 183 0.94 -5.81 -2.46
C TYR A 183 1.07 -6.83 -3.60
N PHE A 184 1.69 -6.45 -4.72
CA PHE A 184 1.82 -7.27 -5.94
C PHE A 184 2.38 -8.66 -5.65
N GLU A 185 3.44 -8.77 -4.85
CA GLU A 185 4.12 -10.05 -4.60
C GLU A 185 3.19 -11.08 -3.94
N PHE A 186 2.20 -10.63 -3.18
CA PHE A 186 1.20 -11.52 -2.55
C PHE A 186 0.06 -11.89 -3.50
N TYR A 187 -0.27 -11.05 -4.48
CA TYR A 187 -1.35 -11.23 -5.44
C TYR A 187 -0.91 -11.89 -6.74
N GLY A 188 0.16 -11.39 -7.34
CA GLY A 188 0.76 -11.94 -8.54
C GLY A 188 0.16 -11.45 -9.87
N GLN A 189 -0.91 -10.63 -9.86
CA GLN A 189 -1.45 -10.02 -11.08
C GLN A 189 -1.10 -8.54 -11.14
N SER A 190 -0.80 -8.05 -12.36
CA SER A 190 -0.33 -6.70 -12.60
C SER A 190 -0.97 -6.07 -13.82
N MET A 191 -1.13 -4.75 -13.77
CA MET A 191 -1.48 -3.91 -14.92
C MET A 191 -0.25 -3.42 -15.71
N LEU A 192 0.94 -3.84 -15.34
CA LEU A 192 2.19 -3.33 -15.92
C LEU A 192 2.28 -3.49 -17.45
N ALA A 193 1.81 -4.62 -18.00
CA ALA A 193 1.79 -4.85 -19.44
C ALA A 193 0.78 -3.96 -20.19
N GLU A 194 -0.27 -3.50 -19.51
CA GLU A 194 -1.33 -2.70 -20.11
C GLU A 194 -0.90 -1.26 -20.43
N ARG A 195 0.20 -0.77 -19.85
CA ARG A 195 0.73 0.58 -20.08
C ARG A 195 1.02 0.86 -21.57
N GLU A 196 1.33 -0.18 -22.35
CA GLU A 196 1.58 -0.05 -23.79
C GLU A 196 0.31 0.35 -24.57
N GLN A 197 -0.86 -0.03 -24.04
CA GLN A 197 -2.17 0.30 -24.64
C GLN A 197 -2.77 1.57 -24.04
N PHE A 198 -2.38 1.93 -22.83
CA PHE A 198 -2.93 3.07 -22.08
C PHE A 198 -1.80 3.98 -21.59
N PRO A 199 -1.40 5.00 -22.39
CA PRO A 199 -0.32 5.92 -21.99
C PRO A 199 -0.60 6.72 -20.70
N ASN A 200 -1.87 6.81 -20.29
CA ASN A 200 -2.30 7.45 -19.06
C ASN A 200 -2.29 6.51 -17.83
N LEU A 201 -1.90 5.23 -18.01
CA LEU A 201 -1.81 4.26 -16.92
C LEU A 201 -0.44 4.30 -16.27
N PHE A 202 -0.44 4.43 -14.94
CA PHE A 202 0.74 4.34 -14.09
C PHE A 202 0.60 3.16 -13.14
N VAL A 203 1.72 2.47 -12.90
CA VAL A 203 1.82 1.40 -11.90
C VAL A 203 2.84 1.83 -10.85
N ALA A 204 2.47 1.75 -9.57
CA ALA A 204 3.41 1.95 -8.47
C ALA A 204 3.65 0.63 -7.73
N ARG A 205 4.90 0.36 -7.33
CA ARG A 205 5.28 -0.76 -6.47
C ARG A 205 6.19 -0.32 -5.34
N THR A 206 6.17 -1.05 -4.24
CA THR A 206 7.00 -0.76 -3.08
C THR A 206 7.88 -1.95 -2.70
N PHE A 207 9.07 -1.67 -2.24
CA PHE A 207 9.94 -2.68 -1.63
C PHE A 207 9.79 -2.73 -0.10
N SER A 208 8.81 -2.01 0.45
CA SER A 208 8.53 -1.95 1.90
C SER A 208 7.85 -3.20 2.45
N LYS A 209 7.10 -3.95 1.61
CA LYS A 209 6.22 -5.06 2.05
C LYS A 209 6.93 -6.40 1.94
N ALA A 210 6.84 -7.11 0.83
CA ALA A 210 7.47 -8.42 0.68
C ALA A 210 8.98 -8.38 0.89
N TYR A 211 9.67 -7.36 0.37
CA TYR A 211 11.12 -7.21 0.49
C TYR A 211 11.62 -6.78 1.89
N GLY A 212 10.74 -6.33 2.77
CA GLY A 212 11.10 -5.96 4.14
C GLY A 212 11.92 -4.67 4.26
N LEU A 213 11.86 -3.77 3.27
CA LEU A 213 12.66 -2.54 3.21
C LEU A 213 11.86 -1.28 3.64
N ALA A 214 10.86 -1.43 4.51
CA ALA A 214 10.01 -0.33 4.94
C ALA A 214 10.80 0.87 5.51
N GLY A 215 11.86 0.61 6.25
CA GLY A 215 12.74 1.63 6.83
C GLY A 215 13.63 2.34 5.81
N LEU A 216 13.89 1.74 4.64
CA LEU A 216 14.72 2.32 3.59
C LEU A 216 13.92 3.25 2.66
N ARG A 217 12.57 3.27 2.76
CA ARG A 217 11.74 4.17 1.99
C ARG A 217 12.01 4.11 0.49
N ILE A 218 11.90 2.93 -0.14
CA ILE A 218 12.12 2.79 -1.58
C ILE A 218 10.93 2.14 -2.27
N GLY A 219 10.54 2.72 -3.40
CA GLY A 219 9.47 2.29 -4.28
C GLY A 219 9.79 2.62 -5.73
N VAL A 220 8.86 2.38 -6.61
CA VAL A 220 9.01 2.63 -8.03
C VAL A 220 7.67 3.07 -8.63
N LEU A 221 7.73 4.06 -9.52
CA LEU A 221 6.63 4.47 -10.40
C LEU A 221 6.98 4.11 -11.84
N ILE A 222 6.04 3.53 -12.55
CA ILE A 222 6.21 3.07 -13.93
C ILE A 222 5.04 3.58 -14.76
N GLY A 223 5.32 4.03 -15.99
CA GLY A 223 4.33 4.55 -16.93
C GLY A 223 4.90 4.74 -18.32
N ASP A 224 4.14 5.30 -19.23
CA ASP A 224 4.62 5.68 -20.56
C ASP A 224 5.84 6.61 -20.47
N ALA A 225 6.83 6.43 -21.35
CA ALA A 225 8.10 7.18 -21.29
C ALA A 225 7.93 8.71 -21.41
N ASN A 226 6.92 9.18 -22.19
CA ASN A 226 6.67 10.62 -22.31
C ASN A 226 6.02 11.17 -21.05
N GLN A 227 5.08 10.42 -20.46
CA GLN A 227 4.47 10.79 -19.18
C GLN A 227 5.49 10.76 -18.03
N MET A 228 6.34 9.75 -17.99
CA MET A 228 7.42 9.67 -16.99
C MET A 228 8.43 10.80 -17.11
N ARG A 229 8.64 11.35 -18.32
CA ARG A 229 9.45 12.56 -18.51
C ARG A 229 8.84 13.76 -17.79
N ALA A 230 7.51 13.94 -17.87
CA ALA A 230 6.81 15.01 -17.15
C ALA A 230 6.94 14.83 -15.62
N VAL A 231 6.75 13.60 -15.12
CA VAL A 231 6.92 13.28 -13.70
C VAL A 231 8.37 13.58 -13.21
N ARG A 232 9.38 13.28 -14.04
CA ARG A 232 10.78 13.57 -13.70
C ARG A 232 11.08 15.06 -13.54
N HIS A 233 10.32 15.96 -14.20
CA HIS A 233 10.51 17.41 -14.05
C HIS A 233 10.17 17.94 -12.65
N VAL A 234 9.27 17.28 -11.93
CA VAL A 234 8.89 17.66 -10.56
C VAL A 234 9.59 16.80 -9.49
N SER A 235 10.28 15.73 -9.90
CA SER A 235 11.04 14.87 -9.00
C SER A 235 12.38 15.51 -8.62
N SER A 236 12.75 15.43 -7.33
CA SER A 236 14.12 15.75 -6.92
C SER A 236 15.13 14.79 -7.58
N PRO A 237 16.28 15.27 -8.06
CA PRO A 237 17.32 14.40 -8.61
C PRO A 237 17.93 13.45 -7.55
N TYR A 238 17.79 13.77 -6.26
CA TYR A 238 18.36 13.02 -5.13
C TYR A 238 17.27 12.51 -4.18
N ASN A 239 16.13 12.12 -4.73
CA ASN A 239 14.95 11.72 -3.95
C ASN A 239 15.12 10.39 -3.20
N VAL A 240 16.00 9.50 -3.65
CA VAL A 240 16.25 8.19 -3.01
C VAL A 240 17.59 8.22 -2.30
N ASN A 241 17.62 7.79 -1.05
CA ASN A 241 18.83 7.80 -0.23
C ASN A 241 19.85 6.72 -0.67
N ALA A 242 21.13 7.00 -0.42
CA ALA A 242 22.24 6.14 -0.82
C ALA A 242 22.16 4.71 -0.25
N VAL A 243 21.69 4.57 0.99
CA VAL A 243 21.55 3.26 1.64
C VAL A 243 20.51 2.41 0.93
N ALA A 244 19.36 2.99 0.57
CA ALA A 244 18.32 2.30 -0.18
C ALA A 244 18.82 1.86 -1.56
N LEU A 245 19.54 2.72 -2.28
CA LEU A 245 20.12 2.39 -3.59
C LEU A 245 21.20 1.30 -3.51
N ALA A 246 22.00 1.30 -2.45
CA ALA A 246 23.00 0.26 -2.22
C ALA A 246 22.37 -1.10 -1.86
N CYS A 247 21.26 -1.12 -1.13
CA CYS A 247 20.63 -2.34 -0.62
C CYS A 247 19.61 -2.95 -1.58
N LEU A 248 18.96 -2.15 -2.42
CA LEU A 248 17.91 -2.66 -3.30
C LEU A 248 18.40 -3.76 -4.27
N PRO A 249 19.55 -3.64 -4.94
CA PRO A 249 20.05 -4.71 -5.80
C PRO A 249 20.24 -6.05 -5.08
N GLU A 250 20.65 -6.03 -3.82
CA GLU A 250 20.84 -7.23 -3.00
C GLU A 250 19.50 -7.91 -2.66
N ALA A 251 18.49 -7.09 -2.34
CA ALA A 251 17.14 -7.59 -2.10
C ALA A 251 16.53 -8.19 -3.36
N LEU A 252 16.72 -7.55 -4.52
CA LEU A 252 16.26 -8.05 -5.82
C LEU A 252 16.98 -9.34 -6.24
N GLY A 253 18.24 -9.49 -5.86
CA GLY A 253 19.04 -10.68 -6.12
C GLY A 253 18.66 -11.92 -5.28
N ASP A 254 17.78 -11.78 -4.30
CA ASP A 254 17.38 -12.87 -3.38
C ASP A 254 15.89 -13.22 -3.50
N GLN A 255 15.47 -13.58 -4.71
CA GLN A 255 14.08 -13.90 -5.00
C GLN A 255 13.59 -15.12 -4.20
N ALA A 256 14.47 -16.09 -3.92
CA ALA A 256 14.11 -17.27 -3.12
C ALA A 256 13.64 -16.89 -1.70
N TYR A 257 14.31 -15.91 -1.06
CA TYR A 257 13.89 -15.38 0.24
C TYR A 257 12.50 -14.71 0.17
N ILE A 258 12.26 -13.94 -0.88
CA ILE A 258 10.97 -13.24 -1.08
C ILE A 258 9.85 -14.25 -1.33
N GLU A 259 10.07 -15.23 -2.21
CA GLU A 259 9.10 -16.28 -2.53
C GLU A 259 8.75 -17.11 -1.29
N GLN A 260 9.75 -17.51 -0.50
CA GLN A 260 9.52 -18.22 0.75
C GLN A 260 8.63 -17.41 1.69
N TYR A 261 8.97 -16.12 1.93
CA TYR A 261 8.19 -15.25 2.80
C TYR A 261 6.74 -15.08 2.31
N VAL A 262 6.56 -14.83 1.02
CA VAL A 262 5.23 -14.68 0.40
C VAL A 262 4.39 -15.94 0.57
N ASN A 263 4.98 -17.12 0.37
CA ASN A 263 4.28 -18.40 0.53
C ASN A 263 3.86 -18.62 1.99
N GLU A 264 4.75 -18.37 2.96
CA GLU A 264 4.41 -18.48 4.38
C GLU A 264 3.29 -17.51 4.79
N VAL A 265 3.28 -16.28 4.23
CA VAL A 265 2.20 -15.31 4.46
C VAL A 265 0.87 -15.79 3.88
N ARG A 266 0.87 -16.37 2.67
CA ARG A 266 -0.33 -16.94 2.05
C ARG A 266 -0.91 -18.10 2.88
N GLU A 267 -0.06 -19.00 3.39
CA GLU A 267 -0.48 -20.06 4.31
C GLU A 267 -1.05 -19.49 5.61
N SER A 268 -0.39 -18.49 6.19
CA SER A 268 -0.83 -17.82 7.40
C SER A 268 -2.18 -17.12 7.22
N ARG A 269 -2.44 -16.57 6.02
CA ARG A 269 -3.71 -15.96 5.65
C ARG A 269 -4.84 -16.99 5.68
N VAL A 270 -4.66 -18.10 5.02
CA VAL A 270 -5.66 -19.18 5.01
C VAL A 270 -6.00 -19.64 6.43
N ARG A 271 -5.00 -19.81 7.28
CA ARG A 271 -5.19 -20.21 8.69
C ARG A 271 -5.98 -19.17 9.49
N LEU A 272 -5.65 -17.87 9.32
CA LEU A 272 -6.39 -16.80 10.00
C LEU A 272 -7.85 -16.76 9.53
N GLU A 273 -8.10 -16.83 8.22
CA GLU A 273 -9.45 -16.83 7.65
C GLU A 273 -10.28 -18.02 8.16
N GLN A 274 -9.68 -19.21 8.29
CA GLN A 274 -10.34 -20.39 8.89
C GLN A 274 -10.75 -20.16 10.35
N VAL A 275 -9.87 -19.54 11.16
CA VAL A 275 -10.19 -19.23 12.56
C VAL A 275 -11.28 -18.16 12.65
N LEU A 276 -11.24 -17.12 11.83
CA LEU A 276 -12.30 -16.11 11.78
C LEU A 276 -13.64 -16.70 11.38
N ALA A 277 -13.67 -17.56 10.35
CA ALA A 277 -14.87 -18.24 9.90
C ALA A 277 -15.44 -19.19 10.97
N ALA A 278 -14.60 -19.98 11.65
CA ALA A 278 -15.00 -20.87 12.72
C ALA A 278 -15.65 -20.11 13.90
N ASN A 279 -15.19 -18.89 14.16
CA ASN A 279 -15.74 -18.00 15.19
C ASN A 279 -16.89 -17.10 14.67
N ARG A 280 -17.34 -17.28 13.41
CA ARG A 280 -18.42 -16.48 12.77
C ARG A 280 -18.12 -14.98 12.74
N ILE A 281 -16.85 -14.62 12.68
CA ILE A 281 -16.39 -13.24 12.53
C ILE A 281 -16.42 -12.89 11.04
N GLN A 282 -17.12 -11.81 10.69
CA GLN A 282 -17.09 -11.29 9.32
C GLN A 282 -15.68 -10.83 8.97
N PHE A 283 -15.16 -11.25 7.83
CA PHE A 283 -13.91 -10.78 7.27
C PHE A 283 -14.03 -10.65 5.75
N TRP A 284 -13.12 -9.93 5.14
CA TRP A 284 -13.04 -9.79 3.68
C TRP A 284 -11.88 -10.64 3.17
N PRO A 285 -12.12 -11.53 2.19
CA PRO A 285 -11.06 -12.27 1.52
C PRO A 285 -9.99 -11.32 0.99
N SER A 286 -8.74 -11.61 1.29
CA SER A 286 -7.63 -10.69 1.01
C SER A 286 -6.61 -11.30 0.05
N GLU A 287 -6.11 -10.48 -0.88
CA GLU A 287 -4.97 -10.81 -1.74
C GLU A 287 -3.67 -10.09 -1.30
N ALA A 288 -3.67 -9.50 -0.08
CA ALA A 288 -2.52 -8.82 0.49
C ALA A 288 -1.90 -9.61 1.65
N ASN A 289 -0.95 -9.00 2.36
CA ASN A 289 -0.33 -9.57 3.57
C ASN A 289 -1.09 -9.21 4.86
N PHE A 290 -2.39 -9.03 4.79
CA PHE A 290 -3.25 -8.73 5.93
C PHE A 290 -4.69 -9.20 5.65
N VAL A 291 -5.50 -9.26 6.70
CA VAL A 291 -6.94 -9.48 6.63
C VAL A 291 -7.65 -8.36 7.40
N LEU A 292 -8.75 -7.86 6.85
CA LEU A 292 -9.69 -6.98 7.55
C LEU A 292 -10.81 -7.85 8.15
N ALA A 293 -11.04 -7.70 9.46
CA ALA A 293 -12.07 -8.45 10.18
C ALA A 293 -12.94 -7.51 11.03
N ARG A 294 -14.24 -7.76 11.09
CA ARG A 294 -15.19 -6.99 11.90
C ARG A 294 -15.40 -7.66 13.25
N VAL A 295 -14.76 -7.11 14.26
CA VAL A 295 -14.79 -7.65 15.65
C VAL A 295 -15.79 -6.90 16.55
N GLY A 296 -16.45 -5.86 16.04
CA GLY A 296 -17.40 -5.04 16.77
C GLY A 296 -16.73 -4.01 17.70
N ALA A 297 -16.19 -4.44 18.83
CA ALA A 297 -15.50 -3.57 19.78
C ALA A 297 -14.00 -3.43 19.43
N ALA A 298 -13.67 -2.80 18.29
CA ALA A 298 -12.31 -2.76 17.76
C ALA A 298 -11.27 -2.20 18.75
N SER A 299 -11.55 -1.11 19.44
CA SER A 299 -10.62 -0.51 20.40
C SER A 299 -10.29 -1.45 21.57
N SER A 300 -11.32 -2.13 22.13
CA SER A 300 -11.13 -3.14 23.19
C SER A 300 -10.34 -4.35 22.67
N PHE A 301 -10.65 -4.79 21.45
CA PHE A 301 -9.93 -5.88 20.80
C PHE A 301 -8.44 -5.54 20.61
N VAL A 302 -8.13 -4.36 20.06
CA VAL A 302 -6.74 -3.90 19.88
C VAL A 302 -6.00 -3.84 21.21
N GLU A 303 -6.65 -3.33 22.26
CA GLU A 303 -6.04 -3.27 23.61
C GLU A 303 -5.76 -4.68 24.16
N GLN A 304 -6.69 -5.63 24.04
CA GLN A 304 -6.49 -7.01 24.51
C GLN A 304 -5.38 -7.73 23.71
N MET A 305 -5.32 -7.56 22.40
CA MET A 305 -4.22 -8.07 21.58
C MET A 305 -2.88 -7.46 22.00
N ARG A 306 -2.84 -6.15 22.27
CA ARG A 306 -1.65 -5.43 22.75
C ARG A 306 -1.15 -6.00 24.09
N ARG A 307 -2.04 -6.29 25.05
CA ARG A 307 -1.69 -6.92 26.34
C ARG A 307 -1.03 -8.29 26.16
N ARG A 308 -1.37 -8.99 25.09
CA ARG A 308 -0.77 -10.28 24.67
C ARG A 308 0.49 -10.11 23.81
N GLY A 309 0.99 -8.86 23.69
CA GLY A 309 2.18 -8.55 22.90
C GLY A 309 1.99 -8.64 21.40
N ILE A 310 0.74 -8.52 20.90
CA ILE A 310 0.41 -8.49 19.47
C ILE A 310 -0.20 -7.13 19.13
N LEU A 311 0.39 -6.43 18.17
CA LEU A 311 -0.13 -5.14 17.70
C LEU A 311 -0.94 -5.35 16.42
N VAL A 312 -2.20 -4.91 16.42
CA VAL A 312 -3.09 -4.92 15.26
C VAL A 312 -3.67 -3.51 15.06
N ARG A 313 -4.27 -3.24 13.91
CA ARG A 313 -4.70 -1.89 13.54
C ARG A 313 -6.21 -1.72 13.61
N ASP A 314 -6.69 -0.81 14.46
CA ASP A 314 -8.06 -0.31 14.43
C ASP A 314 -8.30 0.45 13.12
N ARG A 315 -9.38 0.09 12.40
CA ARG A 315 -9.82 0.70 11.14
C ARG A 315 -11.24 1.25 11.23
N SER A 316 -11.79 1.33 12.44
CA SER A 316 -13.19 1.76 12.66
C SER A 316 -13.51 3.16 12.15
N SER A 317 -12.51 4.02 12.00
CA SER A 317 -12.67 5.36 11.45
C SER A 317 -12.71 5.42 9.92
N ASP A 318 -12.42 4.32 9.23
CA ASP A 318 -12.49 4.29 7.78
C ASP A 318 -13.94 4.07 7.33
N HIS A 319 -14.24 4.56 6.13
CA HIS A 319 -15.58 4.43 5.55
C HIS A 319 -16.03 2.98 5.47
N GLY A 320 -17.17 2.66 6.10
CA GLY A 320 -17.74 1.31 6.11
C GLY A 320 -16.98 0.25 6.92
N CYS A 321 -15.98 0.67 7.71
CA CYS A 321 -15.15 -0.21 8.52
C CYS A 321 -15.45 -0.12 10.03
N GLU A 322 -16.66 0.31 10.42
CA GLU A 322 -17.05 0.40 11.83
C GLU A 322 -16.87 -0.95 12.53
N GLY A 323 -16.13 -0.95 13.63
CA GLY A 323 -15.80 -2.17 14.39
C GLY A 323 -14.80 -3.10 13.72
N CYS A 324 -14.08 -2.64 12.68
CA CYS A 324 -13.10 -3.45 11.97
C CYS A 324 -11.68 -3.25 12.50
N VAL A 325 -10.92 -4.34 12.48
CA VAL A 325 -9.49 -4.37 12.70
C VAL A 325 -8.78 -4.96 11.48
N ARG A 326 -7.61 -4.40 11.12
CA ARG A 326 -6.74 -4.99 10.11
C ARG A 326 -5.60 -5.70 10.81
N ILE A 327 -5.38 -6.96 10.45
CA ILE A 327 -4.39 -7.85 11.04
C ILE A 327 -3.37 -8.19 9.97
N THR A 328 -2.14 -7.75 10.13
CA THR A 328 -1.02 -8.11 9.25
C THR A 328 -0.62 -9.57 9.49
N LEU A 329 -0.15 -10.22 8.43
CA LEU A 329 0.32 -11.59 8.44
C LEU A 329 1.84 -11.64 8.28
N GLY A 330 2.45 -12.62 8.90
CA GLY A 330 3.88 -12.91 8.83
C GLY A 330 4.12 -14.40 8.60
N PRO A 331 5.36 -14.86 8.78
CA PRO A 331 5.70 -16.27 8.66
C PRO A 331 4.97 -17.11 9.72
N ARG A 332 4.99 -18.44 9.51
CA ARG A 332 4.23 -19.42 10.31
C ARG A 332 4.40 -19.24 11.81
N VAL A 333 5.62 -19.00 12.29
CA VAL A 333 5.91 -18.79 13.73
C VAL A 333 5.18 -17.56 14.29
N HIS A 334 4.99 -16.51 13.50
CA HIS A 334 4.24 -15.32 13.90
C HIS A 334 2.73 -15.56 13.81
N ALA A 335 2.28 -16.35 12.83
CA ALA A 335 0.88 -16.77 12.72
C ALA A 335 0.46 -17.64 13.91
N ASP A 336 1.31 -18.56 14.38
CA ASP A 336 1.02 -19.40 15.56
C ASP A 336 0.79 -18.52 16.81
N ARG A 337 1.65 -17.52 17.04
CA ARG A 337 1.49 -16.56 18.13
C ARG A 337 0.23 -15.70 17.98
N LEU A 338 -0.04 -15.23 16.77
CA LEU A 338 -1.25 -14.45 16.45
C LEU A 338 -2.51 -15.25 16.77
N LEU A 339 -2.60 -16.49 16.28
CA LEU A 339 -3.82 -17.31 16.41
C LEU A 339 -4.08 -17.70 17.87
N ALA A 340 -3.05 -18.00 18.66
CA ALA A 340 -3.19 -18.23 20.10
C ALA A 340 -3.73 -16.97 20.81
N ALA A 341 -3.12 -15.81 20.60
CA ALA A 341 -3.57 -14.56 21.22
C ALA A 341 -4.97 -14.13 20.73
N LEU A 342 -5.30 -14.41 19.47
CA LEU A 342 -6.61 -14.14 18.89
C LEU A 342 -7.68 -14.94 19.61
N GLN A 343 -7.50 -16.26 19.76
CA GLN A 343 -8.49 -17.11 20.42
C GLN A 343 -8.75 -16.65 21.86
N GLU A 344 -7.70 -16.43 22.65
CA GLU A 344 -7.83 -15.92 24.02
C GLU A 344 -8.56 -14.58 24.08
N THR A 345 -8.29 -13.67 23.10
CA THR A 345 -8.94 -12.37 23.02
C THR A 345 -10.41 -12.47 22.71
N LEU A 346 -10.78 -13.38 21.79
CA LEU A 346 -12.18 -13.64 21.43
C LEU A 346 -12.96 -14.21 22.61
N ASP A 347 -12.37 -15.15 23.35
CA ASP A 347 -12.97 -15.77 24.53
C ASP A 347 -13.19 -14.73 25.64
N GLU A 348 -12.19 -13.89 25.94
CA GLU A 348 -12.25 -12.84 26.97
C GLU A 348 -13.31 -11.77 26.66
N LEU A 349 -13.43 -11.38 25.40
CA LEU A 349 -14.40 -10.37 24.96
C LEU A 349 -15.80 -10.94 24.68
N GLY A 350 -15.99 -12.27 24.78
CA GLY A 350 -17.25 -12.94 24.47
C GLY A 350 -17.67 -12.77 23.01
N ILE A 351 -16.70 -12.60 22.09
CA ILE A 351 -16.94 -12.45 20.65
C ILE A 351 -17.09 -13.84 20.01
N ALA A 352 -16.42 -14.84 20.57
CA ALA A 352 -16.53 -16.24 20.15
C ALA A 352 -17.86 -16.84 20.65
N GLN A 353 -18.58 -17.53 19.76
CA GLN A 353 -19.84 -18.24 19.98
C GLN A 353 -21.11 -17.39 19.85
N GLY A 354 -21.38 -16.88 18.63
CA GLY A 354 -22.72 -16.74 18.06
C GLY A 354 -23.93 -16.56 19.00
N ALA A 355 -23.87 -15.60 19.95
CA ALA A 355 -25.12 -15.08 20.50
C ALA A 355 -25.54 -13.87 19.66
N PRO A 356 -26.76 -13.83 19.09
CA PRO A 356 -27.27 -12.62 18.48
C PRO A 356 -27.37 -11.56 19.60
N ARG A 357 -26.54 -10.53 19.55
CA ARG A 357 -26.78 -9.35 20.39
C ARG A 357 -28.06 -8.69 19.88
N ARG A 358 -29.09 -8.69 20.76
CA ARG A 358 -30.37 -8.00 20.59
C ARG A 358 -30.20 -6.52 20.42
#